data_eaad2f4a7790fd794a7b0c7c8dc9cd19
#
_entry.id   eaad2f4a7790fd794a7b0c7c8dc9cd19
#
_cell.length_a   1.000
_cell.length_b   1.000
_cell.length_c   1.000
_cell.angle_alpha   90.00
_cell.angle_beta   90.00
_cell.angle_gamma   90.00
#
_symmetry.space_group_name_H-M   'P 1'
#
loop_
_entity.id
_entity.type
_entity.pdbx_description
1 polymer ?
#
loop_
_entity_poly.entity_id
_entity_poly.type
_entity_poly.pdbx_seq_one_letter_code
_entity_poly.pdbx_strand_id
1 'polypeptide(L)'
;MALLESIDLFPMVLTLLAFQIGRMAQEKWKNPIFNPTLIGMILVIAFLLATGMNPAGYTAGMVRLSWLMTPATICLAIPMYEQFRVLRRNLKAILAGVIAGSVACMGTILVLSLLLEFDQELIVSLLPKSVTTAIGVSLSELFGGMAGVTTAVIIVTGIGGNMLGPVLCKLFKIEDPVAQGVAFGTAAHVIGTAKANELSQLTGAASSLSLVVAGLLTAVLMPILTQIM
;
A
#
# COMPACT_ATOMS: atom_id res chain seq x y z
N MET A 1 -23.31 3.14 -23.94
CA MET A 1 -21.86 3.16 -23.67
C MET A 1 -21.29 4.56 -23.88
N ALA A 2 -21.36 5.17 -25.05
CA ALA A 2 -20.89 6.55 -25.29
C ALA A 2 -21.43 7.60 -24.29
N LEU A 3 -22.65 7.43 -23.81
CA LEU A 3 -23.27 8.30 -22.80
C LEU A 3 -22.60 8.21 -21.42
N LEU A 4 -22.11 7.02 -21.02
CA LEU A 4 -21.39 6.84 -19.75
C LEU A 4 -19.95 7.37 -19.83
N GLU A 5 -19.32 7.28 -20.99
CA GLU A 5 -17.99 7.83 -21.25
C GLU A 5 -18.01 9.36 -21.34
N SER A 6 -19.15 9.97 -21.69
CA SER A 6 -19.30 11.43 -21.71
C SER A 6 -19.54 12.06 -20.34
N ILE A 7 -19.83 11.26 -19.30
CA ILE A 7 -20.01 11.75 -17.92
C ILE A 7 -18.69 11.72 -17.18
N ASP A 8 -17.99 12.83 -17.16
CA ASP A 8 -16.69 13.01 -16.45
C ASP A 8 -16.64 12.48 -15.00
N LEU A 9 -17.79 12.38 -14.31
CA LEU A 9 -17.90 11.95 -12.94
C LEU A 9 -18.22 10.45 -12.79
N PHE A 10 -18.56 9.75 -13.87
CA PHE A 10 -19.01 8.35 -13.82
C PHE A 10 -17.96 7.42 -13.17
N PRO A 11 -16.66 7.45 -13.56
CA PRO A 11 -15.64 6.61 -12.94
C PRO A 11 -15.52 6.85 -11.43
N MET A 12 -15.63 8.09 -10.98
CA MET A 12 -15.59 8.44 -9.57
C MET A 12 -16.77 7.86 -8.80
N VAL A 13 -17.99 8.02 -9.32
CA VAL A 13 -19.21 7.48 -8.72
C VAL A 13 -19.16 5.95 -8.68
N LEU A 14 -18.75 5.30 -9.77
CA LEU A 14 -18.59 3.85 -9.83
C LEU A 14 -17.61 3.35 -8.75
N THR A 15 -16.46 4.00 -8.60
CA THR A 15 -15.46 3.64 -7.59
C THR A 15 -16.01 3.77 -6.17
N LEU A 16 -16.67 4.89 -5.86
CA LEU A 16 -17.25 5.14 -4.55
C LEU A 16 -18.36 4.13 -4.22
N LEU A 17 -19.22 3.80 -5.17
CA LEU A 17 -20.27 2.80 -5.00
C LEU A 17 -19.68 1.40 -4.80
N ALA A 18 -18.68 1.01 -5.61
CA ALA A 18 -18.00 -0.27 -5.47
C ALA A 18 -17.32 -0.41 -4.10
N PHE A 19 -16.66 0.66 -3.62
CA PHE A 19 -16.07 0.68 -2.29
C PHE A 19 -17.14 0.60 -1.19
N GLN A 20 -18.27 1.31 -1.33
CA GLN A 20 -19.36 1.25 -0.36
C GLN A 20 -20.00 -0.14 -0.28
N ILE A 21 -20.16 -0.83 -1.42
CA ILE A 21 -20.62 -2.23 -1.44
C ILE A 21 -19.62 -3.12 -0.68
N GLY A 22 -18.32 -2.95 -0.91
CA GLY A 22 -17.27 -3.67 -0.18
C GLY A 22 -17.33 -3.42 1.32
N ARG A 23 -17.57 -2.18 1.73
CA ARG A 23 -17.72 -1.79 3.13
C ARG A 23 -18.95 -2.46 3.78
N MET A 24 -20.10 -2.44 3.10
CA MET A 24 -21.29 -3.13 3.57
C MET A 24 -21.07 -4.64 3.71
N ALA A 25 -20.34 -5.25 2.77
CA ALA A 25 -19.98 -6.66 2.85
C ALA A 25 -19.09 -6.95 4.07
N GLN A 26 -18.08 -6.13 4.32
CA GLN A 26 -17.20 -6.27 5.50
C GLN A 26 -17.98 -6.14 6.82
N GLU A 27 -18.86 -5.14 6.93
CA GLU A 27 -19.69 -4.94 8.13
C GLU A 27 -20.62 -6.13 8.39
N LYS A 28 -21.17 -6.75 7.34
CA LYS A 28 -22.09 -7.88 7.44
C LYS A 28 -21.37 -9.19 7.82
N TRP A 29 -20.25 -9.50 7.17
CA TRP A 29 -19.56 -10.79 7.35
C TRP A 29 -18.39 -10.76 8.33
N LYS A 30 -17.91 -9.57 8.71
CA LYS A 30 -16.82 -9.36 9.69
C LYS A 30 -15.57 -10.24 9.46
N ASN A 31 -15.32 -10.63 8.20
CA ASN A 31 -14.21 -11.48 7.82
C ASN A 31 -13.18 -10.63 7.05
N PRO A 32 -11.88 -10.73 7.34
CA PRO A 32 -10.81 -10.00 6.64
C PRO A 32 -10.81 -10.16 5.11
N ILE A 33 -11.33 -11.29 4.60
CA ILE A 33 -11.45 -11.55 3.16
C ILE A 33 -12.38 -10.53 2.48
N PHE A 34 -13.39 -10.03 3.19
CA PHE A 34 -14.30 -8.99 2.68
C PHE A 34 -13.73 -7.59 2.86
N ASN A 35 -12.43 -7.42 2.51
CA ASN A 35 -11.80 -6.11 2.53
C ASN A 35 -12.45 -5.18 1.50
N PRO A 36 -12.90 -3.96 1.89
CA PRO A 36 -13.62 -3.04 1.01
C PRO A 36 -12.82 -2.64 -0.22
N THR A 37 -11.50 -2.48 -0.07
CA THR A 37 -10.60 -2.12 -1.18
C THR A 37 -10.52 -3.27 -2.18
N LEU A 38 -10.38 -4.51 -1.70
CA LEU A 38 -10.34 -5.70 -2.56
C LEU A 38 -11.65 -5.89 -3.32
N ILE A 39 -12.79 -5.85 -2.62
CA ILE A 39 -14.11 -5.99 -3.24
C ILE A 39 -14.37 -4.85 -4.23
N GLY A 40 -14.06 -3.60 -3.84
CA GLY A 40 -14.22 -2.45 -4.71
C GLY A 40 -13.41 -2.58 -5.99
N MET A 41 -12.16 -3.01 -5.88
CA MET A 41 -11.29 -3.25 -7.05
C MET A 41 -11.85 -4.35 -7.96
N ILE A 42 -12.26 -5.49 -7.40
CA ILE A 42 -12.86 -6.59 -8.18
C ILE A 42 -14.12 -6.12 -8.90
N LEU A 43 -15.01 -5.39 -8.23
CA LEU A 43 -16.24 -4.88 -8.83
C LEU A 43 -15.97 -3.91 -9.99
N VAL A 44 -15.01 -2.99 -9.82
CA VAL A 44 -14.63 -2.05 -10.88
C VAL A 44 -14.02 -2.80 -12.07
N ILE A 45 -13.09 -3.74 -11.84
CA ILE A 45 -12.49 -4.54 -12.90
C ILE A 45 -13.58 -5.36 -13.64
N ALA A 46 -14.44 -6.04 -12.89
CA ALA A 46 -15.53 -6.81 -13.48
C ALA A 46 -16.47 -5.93 -14.33
N PHE A 47 -16.78 -4.72 -13.86
CA PHE A 47 -17.58 -3.77 -14.60
C PHE A 47 -16.90 -3.33 -15.90
N LEU A 48 -15.62 -2.97 -15.85
CA LEU A 48 -14.85 -2.56 -17.04
C LEU A 48 -14.78 -3.68 -18.07
N LEU A 49 -14.54 -4.92 -17.62
CA LEU A 49 -14.51 -6.09 -18.52
C LEU A 49 -15.88 -6.39 -19.12
N ALA A 50 -16.96 -6.35 -18.32
CA ALA A 50 -18.31 -6.62 -18.79
C ALA A 50 -18.84 -5.58 -19.77
N THR A 51 -18.42 -4.33 -19.62
CA THR A 51 -18.89 -3.21 -20.45
C THR A 51 -17.97 -2.92 -21.64
N GLY A 52 -16.74 -3.45 -21.65
CA GLY A 52 -15.73 -3.13 -22.66
C GLY A 52 -15.26 -1.66 -22.62
N MET A 53 -15.49 -0.97 -21.50
CA MET A 53 -15.05 0.41 -21.32
C MET A 53 -13.54 0.51 -21.37
N ASN A 54 -13.02 1.52 -22.07
CA ASN A 54 -11.59 1.74 -22.17
C ASN A 54 -11.01 2.15 -20.80
N PRO A 55 -10.00 1.42 -20.25
CA PRO A 55 -9.35 1.78 -19.00
C PRO A 55 -8.76 3.20 -18.97
N ALA A 56 -8.31 3.72 -20.12
CA ALA A 56 -7.80 5.08 -20.22
C ALA A 56 -8.90 6.13 -19.96
N GLY A 57 -10.13 5.90 -20.45
CA GLY A 57 -11.27 6.76 -20.16
C GLY A 57 -11.66 6.73 -18.68
N TYR A 58 -11.61 5.54 -18.06
CA TYR A 58 -11.84 5.41 -16.62
C TYR A 58 -10.80 6.19 -15.79
N THR A 59 -9.51 6.04 -16.11
CA THR A 59 -8.43 6.76 -15.41
C THR A 59 -8.53 8.27 -15.58
N ALA A 60 -8.90 8.76 -16.76
CA ALA A 60 -9.10 10.19 -16.99
C ALA A 60 -10.21 10.78 -16.09
N GLY A 61 -11.32 10.06 -15.90
CA GLY A 61 -12.39 10.49 -14.99
C GLY A 61 -12.03 10.44 -13.50
N MET A 62 -10.95 9.73 -13.13
CA MET A 62 -10.47 9.63 -11.76
C MET A 62 -9.56 10.79 -11.32
N VAL A 63 -9.14 11.66 -12.22
CA VAL A 63 -8.21 12.78 -11.92
C VAL A 63 -8.70 13.64 -10.77
N ARG A 64 -10.00 13.95 -10.70
CA ARG A 64 -10.57 14.77 -9.61
C ARG A 64 -10.47 14.08 -8.25
N LEU A 65 -10.67 12.77 -8.20
CA LEU A 65 -10.52 12.01 -6.96
C LEU A 65 -9.03 11.91 -6.57
N SER A 66 -8.14 11.83 -7.54
CA SER A 66 -6.69 11.81 -7.31
C SER A 66 -6.18 13.10 -6.67
N TRP A 67 -6.82 14.26 -6.89
CA TRP A 67 -6.46 15.49 -6.19
C TRP A 67 -6.64 15.41 -4.67
N LEU A 68 -7.55 14.56 -4.19
CA LEU A 68 -7.73 14.34 -2.77
C LEU A 68 -6.62 13.47 -2.13
N MET A 69 -5.77 12.83 -2.92
CA MET A 69 -4.67 12.02 -2.39
C MET A 69 -3.66 12.85 -1.61
N THR A 70 -3.31 14.04 -2.10
CA THR A 70 -2.36 14.93 -1.42
C THR A 70 -2.88 15.38 -0.06
N PRO A 71 -4.08 15.97 0.09
CA PRO A 71 -4.60 16.33 1.41
C PRO A 71 -4.83 15.10 2.30
N ALA A 72 -5.27 13.97 1.76
CA ALA A 72 -5.41 12.74 2.53
C ALA A 72 -4.06 12.26 3.09
N THR A 73 -3.00 12.33 2.31
CA THR A 73 -1.64 11.98 2.78
C THR A 73 -1.16 12.95 3.86
N ILE A 74 -1.43 14.26 3.72
CA ILE A 74 -1.09 15.26 4.74
C ILE A 74 -1.84 14.97 6.04
N CYS A 75 -3.09 14.52 5.98
CA CYS A 75 -3.87 14.15 7.16
C CYS A 75 -3.23 13.01 7.98
N LEU A 76 -2.38 12.17 7.39
CA LEU A 76 -1.62 11.16 8.15
C LEU A 76 -0.61 11.78 9.15
N ALA A 77 -0.26 13.05 8.97
CA ALA A 77 0.58 13.77 9.95
C ALA A 77 -0.18 14.10 11.25
N ILE A 78 -1.52 14.14 11.24
CA ILE A 78 -2.31 14.47 12.43
C ILE A 78 -2.08 13.46 13.56
N PRO A 79 -2.32 12.14 13.40
CA PRO A 79 -2.05 11.17 14.44
C PRO A 79 -0.56 11.11 14.82
N MET A 80 0.35 11.38 13.89
CA MET A 80 1.78 11.49 14.21
C MET A 80 2.06 12.66 15.16
N TYR A 81 1.45 13.82 14.93
CA TYR A 81 1.60 14.97 15.79
C TYR A 81 0.99 14.73 17.17
N GLU A 82 -0.23 14.20 17.23
CA GLU A 82 -0.92 13.87 18.48
C GLU A 82 -0.14 12.88 19.34
N GLN A 83 0.52 11.89 18.71
CA GLN A 83 1.31 10.86 19.39
C GLN A 83 2.82 11.16 19.41
N PHE A 84 3.23 12.38 19.04
CA PHE A 84 4.65 12.76 18.87
C PHE A 84 5.53 12.40 20.07
N ARG A 85 5.05 12.62 21.30
CA ARG A 85 5.79 12.32 22.52
C ARG A 85 6.11 10.83 22.64
N VAL A 86 5.15 9.97 22.35
CA VAL A 86 5.32 8.51 22.42
C VAL A 86 6.21 8.02 21.29
N LEU A 87 6.03 8.52 20.06
CA LEU A 87 6.86 8.20 18.90
C LEU A 87 8.33 8.59 19.15
N ARG A 88 8.58 9.80 19.67
CA ARG A 88 9.92 10.27 20.00
C ARG A 88 10.61 9.39 21.05
N ARG A 89 9.87 8.93 22.07
CA ARG A 89 10.38 7.99 23.08
C ARG A 89 10.77 6.64 22.49
N ASN A 90 10.03 6.16 21.51
CA ASN A 90 10.24 4.86 20.86
C ASN A 90 11.02 4.96 19.54
N LEU A 91 11.54 6.14 19.18
CA LEU A 91 12.11 6.40 17.85
C LEU A 91 13.22 5.40 17.47
N LYS A 92 14.10 5.04 18.40
CA LYS A 92 15.17 4.06 18.15
C LYS A 92 14.61 2.68 17.79
N ALA A 93 13.58 2.23 18.50
CA ALA A 93 12.92 0.95 18.23
C ALA A 93 12.18 0.99 16.89
N ILE A 94 11.47 2.09 16.60
CA ILE A 94 10.79 2.28 15.32
C ILE A 94 11.79 2.25 14.16
N LEU A 95 12.87 3.02 14.23
CA LEU A 95 13.89 3.05 13.18
C LEU A 95 14.56 1.69 13.01
N ALA A 96 14.93 1.01 14.09
CA ALA A 96 15.51 -0.33 14.01
C ALA A 96 14.54 -1.33 13.37
N GLY A 97 13.26 -1.29 13.75
CA GLY A 97 12.22 -2.15 13.18
C GLY A 97 11.98 -1.87 11.69
N VAL A 98 11.93 -0.59 11.29
CA VAL A 98 11.77 -0.21 9.87
C VAL A 98 12.97 -0.65 9.04
N ILE A 99 14.21 -0.43 9.54
CA ILE A 99 15.43 -0.85 8.83
C ILE A 99 15.44 -2.38 8.68
N ALA A 100 15.23 -3.11 9.76
CA ALA A 100 15.20 -4.57 9.74
C ALA A 100 14.09 -5.09 8.80
N GLY A 101 12.88 -4.53 8.88
CA GLY A 101 11.75 -4.91 8.04
C GLY A 101 11.97 -4.61 6.55
N SER A 102 12.52 -3.44 6.23
CA SER A 102 12.83 -3.06 4.83
C SER A 102 13.94 -3.94 4.24
N VAL A 103 15.02 -4.18 5.00
CA VAL A 103 16.11 -5.06 4.56
C VAL A 103 15.61 -6.50 4.40
N ALA A 104 14.82 -7.02 5.33
CA ALA A 104 14.23 -8.35 5.22
C ALA A 104 13.30 -8.46 4.01
N CYS A 105 12.48 -7.44 3.76
CA CYS A 105 11.57 -7.40 2.62
C CYS A 105 12.32 -7.43 1.29
N MET A 106 13.29 -6.52 1.09
CA MET A 106 14.09 -6.47 -0.14
C MET A 106 14.97 -7.71 -0.29
N GLY A 107 15.58 -8.17 0.81
CA GLY A 107 16.38 -9.39 0.85
C GLY A 107 15.57 -10.64 0.47
N THR A 108 14.32 -10.74 0.93
CA THR A 108 13.43 -11.84 0.53
C THR A 108 13.16 -11.82 -0.98
N ILE A 109 12.93 -10.64 -1.57
CA ILE A 109 12.76 -10.50 -3.02
C ILE A 109 14.00 -10.99 -3.75
N LEU A 110 15.20 -10.54 -3.34
CA LEU A 110 16.46 -10.94 -3.96
C LEU A 110 16.69 -12.46 -3.87
N VAL A 111 16.46 -13.05 -2.69
CA VAL A 111 16.61 -14.50 -2.51
C VAL A 111 15.62 -15.28 -3.40
N LEU A 112 14.35 -14.87 -3.42
CA LEU A 112 13.34 -15.50 -4.28
C LEU A 112 13.67 -15.33 -5.77
N SER A 113 14.18 -14.17 -6.15
CA SER A 113 14.58 -13.88 -7.54
C SER A 113 15.73 -14.77 -8.00
N LEU A 114 16.70 -15.01 -7.12
CA LEU A 114 17.80 -15.95 -7.41
C LEU A 114 17.32 -17.40 -7.51
N LEU A 115 16.38 -17.80 -6.65
CA LEU A 115 15.84 -19.18 -6.67
C LEU A 115 14.91 -19.45 -7.85
N LEU A 116 14.19 -18.42 -8.32
CA LEU A 116 13.22 -18.53 -9.42
C LEU A 116 13.75 -18.01 -10.76
N GLU A 117 15.03 -17.64 -10.79
CA GLU A 117 15.73 -17.14 -11.99
C GLU A 117 15.00 -15.97 -12.67
N PHE A 118 14.51 -15.00 -11.87
CA PHE A 118 13.86 -13.82 -12.41
C PHE A 118 14.85 -12.94 -13.16
N ASP A 119 14.39 -12.33 -14.26
CA ASP A 119 15.15 -11.32 -14.97
C ASP A 119 15.29 -10.02 -14.16
N GLN A 120 16.29 -9.21 -14.51
CA GLN A 120 16.60 -7.98 -13.79
C GLN A 120 15.44 -6.99 -13.79
N GLU A 121 14.71 -6.89 -14.91
CA GLU A 121 13.56 -6.00 -15.05
C GLU A 121 12.45 -6.35 -14.05
N LEU A 122 12.16 -7.65 -13.85
CA LEU A 122 11.19 -8.13 -12.89
C LEU A 122 11.67 -7.89 -11.46
N ILE A 123 12.95 -8.17 -11.15
CA ILE A 123 13.50 -7.93 -9.81
C ILE A 123 13.36 -6.46 -9.41
N VAL A 124 13.77 -5.55 -10.30
CA VAL A 124 13.66 -4.10 -10.08
C VAL A 124 12.21 -3.67 -9.89
N SER A 125 11.27 -4.31 -10.59
CA SER A 125 9.84 -4.05 -10.44
C SER A 125 9.28 -4.50 -9.09
N LEU A 126 9.83 -5.58 -8.51
CA LEU A 126 9.37 -6.16 -7.25
C LEU A 126 9.99 -5.50 -6.00
N LEU A 127 11.22 -5.01 -6.09
CA LEU A 127 11.97 -4.45 -4.96
C LEU A 127 11.19 -3.39 -4.17
N PRO A 128 10.51 -2.41 -4.80
CA PRO A 128 9.81 -1.34 -4.09
C PRO A 128 8.37 -1.71 -3.69
N LYS A 129 8.00 -3.00 -3.59
CA LYS A 129 6.62 -3.46 -3.34
C LYS A 129 5.99 -2.98 -2.04
N SER A 130 6.77 -2.58 -1.06
CA SER A 130 6.30 -2.22 0.29
C SER A 130 6.24 -0.71 0.55
N VAL A 131 6.48 0.12 -0.47
CA VAL A 131 6.36 1.57 -0.38
C VAL A 131 5.09 2.08 -1.07
N THR A 132 4.85 3.39 -1.02
CA THR A 132 3.69 3.98 -1.73
C THR A 132 3.83 3.82 -3.24
N THR A 133 2.70 3.68 -3.95
CA THR A 133 2.69 3.50 -5.40
C THR A 133 3.49 4.59 -6.12
N ALA A 134 3.35 5.85 -5.69
CA ALA A 134 4.09 6.96 -6.29
C ALA A 134 5.61 6.79 -6.17
N ILE A 135 6.11 6.46 -4.98
CA ILE A 135 7.55 6.22 -4.77
C ILE A 135 8.00 4.96 -5.50
N GLY A 136 7.25 3.86 -5.38
CA GLY A 136 7.61 2.57 -5.93
C GLY A 136 7.67 2.57 -7.46
N VAL A 137 6.69 3.16 -8.12
CA VAL A 137 6.65 3.27 -9.58
C VAL A 137 7.79 4.16 -10.08
N SER A 138 7.99 5.35 -9.48
CA SER A 138 9.08 6.25 -9.89
C SER A 138 10.46 5.60 -9.74
N LEU A 139 10.69 4.86 -8.64
CA LEU A 139 11.95 4.14 -8.45
C LEU A 139 12.10 2.98 -9.45
N SER A 140 11.03 2.21 -9.68
CA SER A 140 11.05 1.12 -10.63
C SER A 140 11.39 1.59 -12.04
N GLU A 141 10.71 2.62 -12.54
CA GLU A 141 10.98 3.21 -13.87
C GLU A 141 12.40 3.77 -13.98
N LEU A 142 12.90 4.44 -12.92
CA LEU A 142 14.24 5.02 -12.89
C LEU A 142 15.34 3.95 -13.08
N PHE A 143 15.11 2.75 -12.58
CA PHE A 143 16.07 1.65 -12.63
C PHE A 143 15.73 0.57 -13.68
N GLY A 144 14.78 0.85 -14.58
CA GLY A 144 14.45 -0.01 -15.72
C GLY A 144 13.47 -1.15 -15.41
N GLY A 145 12.63 -0.98 -14.39
CA GLY A 145 11.55 -1.92 -14.09
C GLY A 145 10.22 -1.54 -14.76
N MET A 146 9.26 -2.44 -14.67
CA MET A 146 7.91 -2.32 -15.26
C MET A 146 6.93 -1.64 -14.31
N ALA A 147 6.50 -0.40 -14.60
CA ALA A 147 5.54 0.36 -13.77
C ALA A 147 4.25 -0.41 -13.48
N GLY A 148 3.72 -1.14 -14.47
CA GLY A 148 2.50 -1.93 -14.32
C GLY A 148 2.65 -3.07 -13.32
N VAL A 149 3.75 -3.82 -13.38
CA VAL A 149 4.08 -4.90 -12.44
C VAL A 149 4.28 -4.33 -11.03
N THR A 150 5.07 -3.27 -10.91
CA THR A 150 5.32 -2.59 -9.65
C THR A 150 4.01 -2.14 -8.99
N THR A 151 3.12 -1.50 -9.76
CA THR A 151 1.81 -1.06 -9.26
C THR A 151 0.97 -2.25 -8.77
N ALA A 152 0.89 -3.31 -9.55
CA ALA A 152 0.12 -4.51 -9.20
C ALA A 152 0.63 -5.14 -7.90
N VAL A 153 1.94 -5.30 -7.76
CA VAL A 153 2.56 -5.93 -6.58
C VAL A 153 2.42 -5.05 -5.33
N ILE A 154 2.54 -3.73 -5.46
CA ILE A 154 2.29 -2.79 -4.35
C ILE A 154 0.85 -2.93 -3.86
N ILE A 155 -0.14 -2.96 -4.76
CA ILE A 155 -1.54 -3.12 -4.39
C ILE A 155 -1.78 -4.46 -3.69
N VAL A 156 -1.28 -5.57 -4.26
CA VAL A 156 -1.41 -6.91 -3.67
C VAL A 156 -0.76 -6.97 -2.29
N THR A 157 0.44 -6.40 -2.15
CA THR A 157 1.17 -6.34 -0.86
C THR A 157 0.38 -5.53 0.18
N GLY A 158 -0.15 -4.37 -0.20
CA GLY A 158 -0.93 -3.53 0.68
C GLY A 158 -2.23 -4.18 1.15
N ILE A 159 -3.00 -4.77 0.22
CA ILE A 159 -4.25 -5.48 0.54
C ILE A 159 -3.93 -6.72 1.40
N GLY A 160 -2.92 -7.50 1.02
CA GLY A 160 -2.48 -8.66 1.79
C GLY A 160 -2.08 -8.30 3.22
N GLY A 161 -1.29 -7.25 3.40
CA GLY A 161 -0.90 -6.76 4.72
C GLY A 161 -2.06 -6.21 5.54
N ASN A 162 -3.01 -5.51 4.90
CA ASN A 162 -4.24 -5.05 5.57
C ASN A 162 -5.09 -6.23 6.09
N MET A 163 -5.23 -7.29 5.29
CA MET A 163 -6.03 -8.47 5.63
C MET A 163 -5.33 -9.39 6.64
N LEU A 164 -4.08 -9.73 6.37
CA LEU A 164 -3.32 -10.71 7.15
C LEU A 164 -2.64 -10.10 8.37
N GLY A 165 -2.32 -8.80 8.35
CA GLY A 165 -1.59 -8.13 9.42
C GLY A 165 -2.20 -8.35 10.81
N PRO A 166 -3.51 -8.10 11.03
CA PRO A 166 -4.12 -8.34 12.34
C PRO A 166 -4.07 -9.80 12.77
N VAL A 167 -4.21 -10.73 11.81
CA VAL A 167 -4.14 -12.18 12.08
C VAL A 167 -2.73 -12.58 12.48
N LEU A 168 -1.71 -12.09 11.76
CA LEU A 168 -0.31 -12.34 12.06
C LEU A 168 0.11 -11.74 13.41
N CYS A 169 -0.30 -10.48 13.70
CA CYS A 169 -0.05 -9.87 15.00
C CYS A 169 -0.62 -10.73 16.14
N LYS A 170 -1.85 -11.24 15.98
CA LYS A 170 -2.47 -12.13 16.96
C LYS A 170 -1.75 -13.47 17.07
N LEU A 171 -1.39 -14.08 15.95
CA LEU A 171 -0.68 -15.38 15.90
C LEU A 171 0.68 -15.31 16.58
N PHE A 172 1.45 -14.26 16.31
CA PHE A 172 2.77 -14.03 16.89
C PHE A 172 2.74 -13.28 18.22
N LYS A 173 1.55 -13.03 18.79
CA LYS A 173 1.35 -12.32 20.06
C LYS A 173 2.02 -10.95 20.10
N ILE A 174 1.97 -10.21 18.99
CA ILE A 174 2.47 -8.84 18.90
C ILE A 174 1.36 -7.92 19.41
N GLU A 175 1.42 -7.56 20.69
CA GLU A 175 0.38 -6.78 21.38
C GLU A 175 0.74 -5.29 21.48
N ASP A 176 2.02 -4.94 21.40
CA ASP A 176 2.47 -3.56 21.50
C ASP A 176 2.02 -2.73 20.29
N PRO A 177 1.27 -1.62 20.51
CA PRO A 177 0.72 -0.82 19.41
C PRO A 177 1.80 -0.18 18.51
N VAL A 178 2.98 0.14 19.06
CA VAL A 178 4.08 0.71 18.27
C VAL A 178 4.67 -0.36 17.36
N ALA A 179 4.89 -1.58 17.88
CA ALA A 179 5.39 -2.71 17.09
C ALA A 179 4.43 -3.09 15.98
N GLN A 180 3.12 -3.15 16.27
CA GLN A 180 2.07 -3.35 15.24
C GLN A 180 2.14 -2.27 14.16
N GLY A 181 2.21 -1.01 14.58
CA GLY A 181 2.31 0.13 13.65
C GLY A 181 3.53 0.04 12.74
N VAL A 182 4.70 -0.29 13.31
CA VAL A 182 5.93 -0.50 12.52
C VAL A 182 5.73 -1.61 11.49
N ALA A 183 5.14 -2.73 11.88
CA ALA A 183 4.88 -3.85 10.97
C ALA A 183 3.95 -3.44 9.81
N PHE A 184 2.82 -2.78 10.10
CA PHE A 184 1.88 -2.33 9.07
C PHE A 184 2.49 -1.29 8.12
N GLY A 185 3.17 -0.28 8.67
CA GLY A 185 3.76 0.79 7.88
C GLY A 185 4.89 0.33 6.97
N THR A 186 5.73 -0.58 7.48
CA THR A 186 6.89 -1.09 6.74
C THR A 186 6.52 -2.15 5.70
N ALA A 187 5.57 -3.04 6.01
CA ALA A 187 5.22 -4.15 5.12
C ALA A 187 4.12 -3.78 4.11
N ALA A 188 3.14 -2.94 4.50
CA ALA A 188 1.90 -2.74 3.74
C ALA A 188 1.57 -1.25 3.47
N HIS A 189 2.55 -0.38 3.62
CA HIS A 189 2.49 1.04 3.28
C HIS A 189 1.17 1.74 3.70
N VAL A 190 0.58 2.59 2.82
CA VAL A 190 -0.64 3.37 3.12
C VAL A 190 -1.84 2.48 3.39
N ILE A 191 -2.00 1.37 2.65
CA ILE A 191 -3.15 0.46 2.83
C ILE A 191 -3.08 -0.25 4.20
N GLY A 192 -1.87 -0.65 4.63
CA GLY A 192 -1.63 -1.16 5.98
C GLY A 192 -1.82 -0.09 7.06
N THR A 193 -1.41 1.15 6.79
CA THR A 193 -1.60 2.28 7.70
C THR A 193 -3.08 2.60 7.92
N ALA A 194 -3.92 2.48 6.90
CA ALA A 194 -5.36 2.59 7.07
C ALA A 194 -5.89 1.58 8.10
N LYS A 195 -5.42 0.32 8.02
CA LYS A 195 -5.78 -0.71 9.01
C LYS A 195 -5.20 -0.42 10.40
N ALA A 196 -3.98 0.06 10.47
CA ALA A 196 -3.34 0.46 11.72
C ALA A 196 -4.13 1.56 12.46
N ASN A 197 -4.67 2.55 11.73
CA ASN A 197 -5.54 3.59 12.27
C ASN A 197 -6.86 3.04 12.83
N GLU A 198 -7.42 1.99 12.23
CA GLU A 198 -8.62 1.32 12.76
C GLU A 198 -8.34 0.59 14.08
N LEU A 199 -7.12 0.11 14.30
CA LEU A 199 -6.72 -0.59 15.53
C LEU A 199 -6.55 0.39 16.70
N SER A 200 -5.74 1.43 16.53
CA SER A 200 -5.59 2.52 17.48
C SER A 200 -4.89 3.74 16.87
N GLN A 201 -5.09 4.92 17.48
CA GLN A 201 -4.38 6.14 17.09
C GLN A 201 -2.86 5.99 17.18
N LEU A 202 -2.35 5.30 18.20
CA LEU A 202 -0.91 5.07 18.38
C LEU A 202 -0.35 4.13 17.33
N THR A 203 -1.08 3.03 17.01
CA THR A 203 -0.71 2.10 15.94
C THR A 203 -0.67 2.82 14.59
N GLY A 204 -1.68 3.64 14.30
CA GLY A 204 -1.75 4.46 13.09
C GLY A 204 -0.61 5.47 12.99
N ALA A 205 -0.30 6.18 14.09
CA ALA A 205 0.79 7.14 14.14
C ALA A 205 2.17 6.46 13.91
N ALA A 206 2.41 5.32 14.56
CA ALA A 206 3.64 4.55 14.38
C ALA A 206 3.75 4.01 12.94
N SER A 207 2.63 3.56 12.36
CA SER A 207 2.57 3.12 10.97
C SER A 207 2.84 4.25 9.98
N SER A 208 2.26 5.43 10.20
CA SER A 208 2.48 6.61 9.35
C SER A 208 3.95 7.06 9.35
N LEU A 209 4.60 7.05 10.52
CA LEU A 209 6.04 7.33 10.60
C LEU A 209 6.86 6.25 9.89
N SER A 210 6.52 4.98 10.10
CA SER A 210 7.25 3.85 9.54
C SER A 210 7.18 3.80 8.02
N LEU A 211 6.02 4.08 7.43
CA LEU A 211 5.88 4.11 5.97
C LEU A 211 6.73 5.21 5.31
N VAL A 212 6.84 6.38 5.94
CA VAL A 212 7.69 7.48 5.44
C VAL A 212 9.17 7.08 5.50
N VAL A 213 9.61 6.56 6.64
CA VAL A 213 10.99 6.11 6.82
C VAL A 213 11.31 4.93 5.87
N ALA A 214 10.40 3.97 5.71
CA ALA A 214 10.57 2.86 4.77
C ALA A 214 10.67 3.34 3.32
N GLY A 215 9.89 4.34 2.92
CA GLY A 215 9.97 4.97 1.60
C GLY A 215 11.33 5.60 1.33
N LEU A 216 11.83 6.41 2.29
CA LEU A 216 13.16 7.03 2.21
C LEU A 216 14.27 5.98 2.18
N LEU A 217 14.17 4.95 3.04
CA LEU A 217 15.16 3.88 3.08
C LEU A 217 15.19 3.07 1.77
N THR A 218 14.03 2.77 1.19
CA THR A 218 13.94 2.09 -0.10
C THR A 218 14.57 2.92 -1.22
N ALA A 219 14.35 4.24 -1.23
CA ALA A 219 14.96 5.14 -2.20
C ALA A 219 16.51 5.18 -2.10
N VAL A 220 17.07 4.97 -0.90
CA VAL A 220 18.51 4.87 -0.68
C VAL A 220 19.06 3.48 -0.99
N LEU A 221 18.34 2.42 -0.64
CA LEU A 221 18.81 1.04 -0.81
C LEU A 221 18.69 0.55 -2.26
N MET A 222 17.66 0.98 -2.99
CA MET A 222 17.41 0.49 -4.35
C MET A 222 18.56 0.75 -5.32
N PRO A 223 19.18 1.97 -5.39
CA PRO A 223 20.37 2.18 -6.24
C PRO A 223 21.54 1.28 -5.86
N ILE A 224 21.72 0.97 -4.58
CA ILE A 224 22.81 0.09 -4.12
C ILE A 224 22.57 -1.35 -4.57
N LEU A 225 21.33 -1.83 -4.40
CA LEU A 225 20.98 -3.19 -4.77
C LEU A 225 21.02 -3.42 -6.28
N THR A 226 20.55 -2.46 -7.08
CA THR A 226 20.58 -2.56 -8.55
C THR A 226 21.98 -2.52 -9.15
N GLN A 227 23.00 -2.01 -8.43
CA GLN A 227 24.39 -2.05 -8.86
C GLN A 227 25.09 -3.40 -8.56
N ILE A 228 24.55 -4.18 -7.64
CA ILE A 228 25.12 -5.47 -7.22
C ILE A 228 24.52 -6.63 -8.03
N MET A 229 23.40 -6.40 -8.67
CA MET A 229 22.68 -7.37 -9.52
C MET A 229 23.21 -7.38 -10.94
#